data_bc0cb9deab68ef580c017e8587999649
#
_entry.id   bc0cb9deab68ef580c017e8587999649
#
_cell.length_a   1.000
_cell.length_b   1.000
_cell.length_c   1.000
_cell.angle_alpha   90.00
_cell.angle_beta   90.00
_cell.angle_gamma   90.00
#
_symmetry.space_group_name_H-M   'P 1'
#
loop_
_entity.id
_entity.type
_entity.pdbx_description
1 polymer ?
#
loop_
_entity_poly.entity_id
_entity_poly.type
_entity_poly.pdbx_seq_one_letter_code
_entity_poly.pdbx_strand_id
1 'polypeptide(L)'
;MASFPSVSVARARPRPFLLLAAAVVAVAVLARGAHAQLSAGFYSASCPTVHGAVRQVMSQAVINDTRTGAAILRLFFHDCFVNGCDASLLLDDTATTPGEKSSGPNAGGSTFGFDVIDNIKTQVEAACPGTVSCADILALAARDSVNLLGGPSWAVPLGRRDAXXPDPXXXRTLPGPDL
;
A
#
# COMPACT_ATOMS: atom_id res chain seq x y z
N MET A 1 27.48 24.79 -69.65
CA MET A 1 26.76 23.78 -68.86
C MET A 1 27.68 23.29 -67.76
N ALA A 2 27.45 23.66 -66.50
CA ALA A 2 28.30 23.28 -65.35
C ALA A 2 27.69 22.07 -64.68
N SER A 3 28.40 20.95 -64.66
CA SER A 3 28.01 19.72 -63.95
C SER A 3 28.36 19.86 -62.47
N PHE A 4 27.36 19.74 -61.59
CA PHE A 4 27.56 19.72 -60.15
C PHE A 4 27.91 18.26 -59.69
N PRO A 5 28.93 18.08 -58.88
CA PRO A 5 29.25 16.74 -58.36
C PRO A 5 28.21 16.31 -57.32
N SER A 6 27.66 15.11 -57.46
CA SER A 6 26.76 14.50 -56.49
C SER A 6 27.59 14.00 -55.29
N VAL A 7 27.29 14.56 -54.11
CA VAL A 7 27.91 14.14 -52.87
C VAL A 7 27.13 12.91 -52.33
N SER A 8 27.73 11.73 -52.43
CA SER A 8 27.19 10.50 -51.85
C SER A 8 27.46 10.49 -50.34
N VAL A 9 26.41 10.69 -49.54
CA VAL A 9 26.53 10.56 -48.09
C VAL A 9 26.55 9.06 -47.76
N ALA A 10 27.72 8.56 -47.42
CA ALA A 10 27.87 7.17 -46.96
C ALA A 10 27.14 6.98 -45.61
N ARG A 11 26.03 6.23 -45.60
CA ARG A 11 25.33 5.83 -44.37
C ARG A 11 26.23 4.82 -43.63
N ALA A 12 26.87 5.30 -42.58
CA ALA A 12 27.64 4.43 -41.67
C ALA A 12 26.68 3.46 -40.96
N ARG A 13 26.87 2.17 -41.20
CA ARG A 13 26.09 1.14 -40.45
C ARG A 13 26.51 1.18 -38.99
N PRO A 14 25.57 1.30 -38.04
CA PRO A 14 25.93 1.29 -36.62
C PRO A 14 26.57 -0.06 -36.28
N ARG A 15 27.68 -0.02 -35.58
CA ARG A 15 28.37 -1.21 -35.12
C ARG A 15 27.44 -1.96 -34.15
N PRO A 16 27.28 -3.30 -34.29
CA PRO A 16 26.34 -4.06 -33.47
C PRO A 16 26.61 -3.89 -31.96
N PHE A 17 27.86 -3.66 -31.59
CA PHE A 17 28.26 -3.42 -30.21
C PHE A 17 27.63 -2.12 -29.64
N LEU A 18 27.55 -1.07 -30.45
CA LEU A 18 26.94 0.20 -30.03
C LEU A 18 25.41 0.07 -29.82
N LEU A 19 24.77 -0.73 -30.70
CA LEU A 19 23.31 -0.99 -30.54
C LEU A 19 23.03 -1.81 -29.28
N LEU A 20 23.86 -2.80 -29.01
CA LEU A 20 23.74 -3.63 -27.81
C LEU A 20 23.95 -2.78 -26.55
N ALA A 21 25.00 -1.95 -26.55
CA ALA A 21 25.28 -1.05 -25.44
C ALA A 21 24.11 -0.06 -25.20
N ALA A 22 23.56 0.51 -26.27
CA ALA A 22 22.40 1.42 -26.17
C ALA A 22 21.17 0.70 -25.62
N ALA A 23 20.91 -0.52 -26.04
CA ALA A 23 19.80 -1.34 -25.56
C ALA A 23 19.94 -1.66 -24.06
N VAL A 24 21.14 -2.03 -23.62
CA VAL A 24 21.43 -2.31 -22.20
C VAL A 24 21.21 -1.06 -21.35
N VAL A 25 21.70 0.10 -21.83
CA VAL A 25 21.51 1.38 -21.11
C VAL A 25 20.03 1.74 -21.05
N ALA A 26 19.30 1.56 -22.15
CA ALA A 26 17.85 1.84 -22.17
C ALA A 26 17.09 0.95 -21.17
N VAL A 27 17.40 -0.36 -21.13
CA VAL A 27 16.79 -1.29 -20.17
C VAL A 27 17.15 -0.88 -18.74
N ALA A 28 18.40 -0.52 -18.47
CA ALA A 28 18.85 -0.11 -17.15
C ALA A 28 18.16 1.19 -16.68
N VAL A 29 17.93 2.14 -17.60
CA VAL A 29 17.22 3.40 -17.29
C VAL A 29 15.74 3.13 -17.02
N LEU A 30 15.11 2.27 -17.82
CA LEU A 30 13.69 1.91 -17.64
C LEU A 30 13.48 1.11 -16.36
N ALA A 31 14.43 0.25 -15.98
CA ALA A 31 14.35 -0.55 -14.75
C ALA A 31 14.41 0.31 -13.46
N ARG A 32 15.01 1.50 -13.51
CA ARG A 32 15.10 2.39 -12.35
C ARG A 32 13.75 3.00 -11.93
N GLY A 33 12.76 2.96 -12.82
CA GLY A 33 11.42 3.49 -12.52
C GLY A 33 10.51 2.52 -11.76
N ALA A 34 10.98 1.30 -11.44
CA ALA A 34 10.13 0.27 -10.85
C ALA A 34 10.11 0.26 -9.30
N HIS A 35 10.83 1.17 -8.65
CA HIS A 35 10.73 1.30 -7.19
C HIS A 35 9.43 2.04 -6.84
N ALA A 36 8.53 1.37 -6.14
CA ALA A 36 7.34 2.00 -5.59
C ALA A 36 7.79 3.04 -4.56
N GLN A 37 7.82 4.30 -4.95
CA GLN A 37 8.19 5.39 -4.05
C GLN A 37 6.95 5.84 -3.28
N LEU A 38 6.85 5.41 -2.04
CA LEU A 38 5.82 5.88 -1.14
C LEU A 38 6.01 7.38 -0.88
N SER A 39 4.93 8.13 -0.86
CA SER A 39 4.98 9.56 -0.51
C SER A 39 3.74 9.98 0.28
N ALA A 40 3.89 10.96 1.15
CA ALA A 40 2.76 11.45 1.94
C ALA A 40 1.70 12.14 1.06
N GLY A 41 2.09 12.60 -0.12
CA GLY A 41 1.19 13.25 -1.08
C GLY A 41 0.68 12.34 -2.19
N PHE A 42 0.83 11.02 -2.07
CA PHE A 42 0.50 10.08 -3.16
C PHE A 42 -0.91 10.28 -3.72
N TYR A 43 -1.88 10.53 -2.86
CA TYR A 43 -3.29 10.70 -3.25
C TYR A 43 -3.71 12.16 -3.41
N SER A 44 -2.80 13.14 -3.36
CA SER A 44 -3.20 14.56 -3.39
C SER A 44 -3.96 14.96 -4.64
N ALA A 45 -3.68 14.32 -5.78
CA ALA A 45 -4.40 14.58 -7.05
C ALA A 45 -5.58 13.61 -7.25
N SER A 46 -5.42 12.33 -6.88
CA SER A 46 -6.39 11.27 -7.22
C SER A 46 -7.50 11.10 -6.17
N CYS A 47 -7.21 11.40 -4.89
CA CYS A 47 -8.20 11.32 -3.80
C CYS A 47 -7.82 12.30 -2.69
N PRO A 48 -7.97 13.61 -2.89
CA PRO A 48 -7.56 14.62 -1.90
C PRO A 48 -8.34 14.54 -0.58
N THR A 49 -9.48 13.88 -0.56
CA THR A 49 -10.33 13.75 0.62
C THR A 49 -9.95 12.56 1.52
N VAL A 50 -9.02 11.68 1.10
CA VAL A 50 -8.74 10.42 1.81
C VAL A 50 -8.40 10.62 3.29
N HIS A 51 -7.54 11.59 3.61
CA HIS A 51 -7.15 11.86 5.00
C HIS A 51 -8.35 12.25 5.86
N GLY A 52 -9.24 13.09 5.31
CA GLY A 52 -10.44 13.52 6.01
C GLY A 52 -11.44 12.39 6.24
N ALA A 53 -11.65 11.56 5.21
CA ALA A 53 -12.56 10.42 5.30
C ALA A 53 -12.10 9.41 6.35
N VAL A 54 -10.82 9.05 6.34
CA VAL A 54 -10.25 8.13 7.35
C VAL A 54 -10.43 8.72 8.76
N ARG A 55 -10.00 9.97 8.95
CA ARG A 55 -10.04 10.60 10.27
C ARG A 55 -11.48 10.73 10.81
N GLN A 56 -12.44 11.01 9.93
CA GLN A 56 -13.85 11.14 10.34
C GLN A 56 -14.37 9.83 10.94
N VAL A 57 -14.16 8.71 10.24
CA VAL A 57 -14.61 7.40 10.72
C VAL A 57 -13.86 7.00 11.99
N MET A 58 -12.55 7.19 12.01
CA MET A 58 -11.72 6.88 13.20
C MET A 58 -12.14 7.69 14.41
N SER A 59 -12.46 8.99 14.23
CA SER A 59 -12.92 9.85 15.32
C SER A 59 -14.20 9.29 15.93
N GLN A 60 -15.17 8.92 15.10
CA GLN A 60 -16.44 8.35 15.56
C GLN A 60 -16.21 7.00 16.27
N ALA A 61 -15.36 6.16 15.73
CA ALA A 61 -15.06 4.83 16.29
C ALA A 61 -14.41 4.95 17.68
N VAL A 62 -13.44 5.86 17.83
CA VAL A 62 -12.73 6.09 19.11
C VAL A 62 -13.67 6.74 20.15
N ILE A 63 -14.58 7.62 19.73
CA ILE A 63 -15.61 8.19 20.64
C ILE A 63 -16.51 7.08 21.16
N ASN A 64 -16.92 6.17 20.30
CA ASN A 64 -17.82 5.06 20.69
C ASN A 64 -17.11 4.04 21.60
N ASP A 65 -15.86 3.72 21.32
CA ASP A 65 -15.04 2.83 22.14
C ASP A 65 -13.55 3.19 21.96
N THR A 66 -12.96 3.76 23.01
CA THR A 66 -11.56 4.19 22.98
C THR A 66 -10.58 3.03 22.72
N ARG A 67 -10.96 1.79 23.04
CA ARG A 67 -10.13 0.61 22.76
C ARG A 67 -9.92 0.39 21.28
N THR A 68 -10.83 0.91 20.43
CA THR A 68 -10.71 0.84 18.97
C THR A 68 -9.37 1.39 18.49
N GLY A 69 -8.90 2.47 19.10
CA GLY A 69 -7.61 3.05 18.70
C GLY A 69 -6.45 2.07 18.86
N ALA A 70 -6.39 1.37 20.00
CA ALA A 70 -5.36 0.36 20.23
C ALA A 70 -5.54 -0.85 19.30
N ALA A 71 -6.79 -1.25 19.05
CA ALA A 71 -7.10 -2.36 18.15
C ALA A 71 -6.62 -2.08 16.71
N ILE A 72 -6.87 -0.90 16.19
CA ILE A 72 -6.44 -0.51 14.84
C ILE A 72 -4.90 -0.48 14.76
N LEU A 73 -4.24 0.02 15.80
CA LEU A 73 -2.77 0.00 15.86
C LEU A 73 -2.24 -1.45 15.87
N ARG A 74 -2.91 -2.34 16.60
CA ARG A 74 -2.57 -3.77 16.62
C ARG A 74 -2.79 -4.41 15.24
N LEU A 75 -3.90 -4.11 14.56
CA LEU A 75 -4.15 -4.60 13.20
C LEU A 75 -3.01 -4.17 12.26
N PHE A 76 -2.62 -2.90 12.32
CA PHE A 76 -1.52 -2.38 11.50
C PHE A 76 -0.20 -3.10 11.83
N PHE A 77 0.07 -3.36 13.11
CA PHE A 77 1.26 -4.10 13.52
C PHE A 77 1.23 -5.53 12.95
N HIS A 78 0.09 -6.24 13.08
CA HIS A 78 -0.03 -7.61 12.60
C HIS A 78 0.13 -7.70 11.07
N ASP A 79 -0.44 -6.74 10.34
CA ASP A 79 -0.27 -6.65 8.88
C ASP A 79 1.21 -6.48 8.52
N CYS A 80 1.88 -5.50 9.13
CA CYS A 80 3.21 -5.07 8.69
C CYS A 80 4.33 -6.04 9.10
N PHE A 81 4.20 -6.77 10.20
CA PHE A 81 5.29 -7.55 10.78
C PHE A 81 5.41 -8.97 10.22
N VAL A 82 4.57 -9.35 9.28
CA VAL A 82 4.67 -10.66 8.61
C VAL A 82 5.46 -10.51 7.31
N ASN A 83 4.85 -10.05 6.23
CA ASN A 83 5.52 -9.88 4.94
C ASN A 83 5.49 -8.45 4.41
N GLY A 84 5.07 -7.53 5.22
CA GLY A 84 4.97 -6.11 4.86
C GLY A 84 3.55 -5.59 4.97
N CYS A 85 3.41 -4.29 4.90
CA CYS A 85 2.11 -3.63 5.05
C CYS A 85 1.34 -3.70 3.72
N ASP A 86 0.63 -4.78 3.47
CA ASP A 86 -0.07 -5.03 2.21
C ASP A 86 -1.55 -5.40 2.39
N ALA A 87 -2.08 -5.26 3.60
CA ALA A 87 -3.48 -5.51 3.94
C ALA A 87 -3.92 -6.97 3.76
N SER A 88 -2.98 -7.92 3.66
CA SER A 88 -3.31 -9.35 3.58
C SER A 88 -4.17 -9.80 4.77
N LEU A 89 -3.90 -9.24 5.95
CA LEU A 89 -4.66 -9.47 7.18
C LEU A 89 -6.16 -9.17 7.03
N LEU A 90 -6.53 -8.23 6.14
CA LEU A 90 -7.93 -7.79 5.99
C LEU A 90 -8.75 -8.72 5.08
N LEU A 91 -8.10 -9.66 4.40
CA LEU A 91 -8.78 -10.58 3.48
C LEU A 91 -9.63 -11.60 4.24
N ASP A 92 -10.83 -11.83 3.74
CA ASP A 92 -11.76 -12.79 4.34
C ASP A 92 -11.40 -14.24 3.99
N ASP A 93 -11.77 -15.16 4.88
CA ASP A 93 -11.67 -16.59 4.61
C ASP A 93 -12.50 -16.94 3.37
N THR A 94 -11.94 -17.80 2.52
CA THR A 94 -12.69 -18.41 1.42
C THR A 94 -12.85 -19.92 1.67
N ALA A 95 -13.67 -20.58 0.87
CA ALA A 95 -13.89 -22.02 0.99
C ALA A 95 -12.60 -22.84 0.81
N THR A 96 -11.62 -22.28 0.10
CA THR A 96 -10.37 -22.99 -0.24
C THR A 96 -9.13 -22.40 0.40
N THR A 97 -9.21 -21.17 0.89
CA THR A 97 -8.04 -20.46 1.44
C THR A 97 -8.43 -19.75 2.74
N PRO A 98 -7.97 -20.24 3.88
CA PRO A 98 -8.16 -19.53 5.15
C PRO A 98 -7.47 -18.18 5.11
N GLY A 99 -8.15 -17.16 5.59
CA GLY A 99 -7.58 -15.83 5.76
C GLY A 99 -6.78 -15.72 7.05
N GLU A 100 -6.14 -14.59 7.23
CA GLU A 100 -5.35 -14.33 8.43
C GLU A 100 -6.20 -13.96 9.64
N LYS A 101 -7.42 -13.47 9.42
CA LYS A 101 -8.36 -13.07 10.50
C LYS A 101 -8.60 -14.22 11.49
N SER A 102 -8.68 -15.46 10.98
CA SER A 102 -8.96 -16.66 11.77
C SER A 102 -7.70 -17.35 12.29
N SER A 103 -6.50 -16.88 11.95
CA SER A 103 -5.25 -17.49 12.38
C SER A 103 -5.00 -17.26 13.89
N GLY A 104 -4.22 -18.13 14.51
CA GLY A 104 -3.99 -18.14 15.96
C GLY A 104 -3.75 -16.78 16.62
N PRO A 105 -2.75 -15.99 16.17
CA PRO A 105 -2.49 -14.68 16.78
C PRO A 105 -3.65 -13.67 16.63
N ASN A 106 -4.50 -13.86 15.63
CA ASN A 106 -5.62 -12.95 15.31
C ASN A 106 -6.97 -13.46 15.82
N ALA A 107 -7.05 -14.76 16.11
CA ALA A 107 -8.30 -15.42 16.51
C ALA A 107 -8.72 -15.11 17.97
N GLY A 108 -9.92 -15.51 18.34
CA GLY A 108 -10.40 -15.45 19.69
C GLY A 108 -10.66 -14.07 20.26
N GLY A 109 -10.86 -13.07 19.35
CA GLY A 109 -11.13 -11.69 19.79
C GLY A 109 -9.89 -10.90 20.18
N SER A 110 -8.70 -11.46 19.94
CA SER A 110 -7.44 -10.75 20.21
C SER A 110 -7.22 -9.56 19.28
N THR A 111 -7.82 -9.63 18.08
CA THR A 111 -7.88 -8.50 17.14
C THR A 111 -9.33 -8.14 16.85
N PHE A 112 -9.62 -6.86 16.73
CA PHE A 112 -10.95 -6.35 16.37
C PHE A 112 -10.78 -4.99 15.66
N GLY A 113 -11.89 -4.45 15.14
CA GLY A 113 -11.87 -3.19 14.39
C GLY A 113 -11.83 -3.40 12.88
N PHE A 114 -11.96 -4.62 12.40
CA PHE A 114 -12.08 -4.90 10.96
C PHE A 114 -13.27 -4.15 10.36
N ASP A 115 -14.39 -4.14 11.06
CA ASP A 115 -15.61 -3.41 10.67
C ASP A 115 -15.38 -1.90 10.55
N VAL A 116 -14.47 -1.34 11.36
CA VAL A 116 -14.10 0.08 11.27
C VAL A 116 -13.31 0.32 9.96
N ILE A 117 -12.38 -0.58 9.63
CA ILE A 117 -11.62 -0.48 8.37
C ILE A 117 -12.58 -0.63 7.17
N ASP A 118 -13.53 -1.57 7.23
CA ASP A 118 -14.54 -1.76 6.18
C ASP A 118 -15.40 -0.49 6.00
N ASN A 119 -15.77 0.15 7.09
CA ASN A 119 -16.51 1.42 7.04
C ASN A 119 -15.66 2.52 6.39
N ILE A 120 -14.40 2.63 6.79
CA ILE A 120 -13.47 3.60 6.15
C ILE A 120 -13.40 3.32 4.65
N LYS A 121 -13.18 2.06 4.27
CA LYS A 121 -13.08 1.66 2.85
C LYS A 121 -14.34 2.06 2.10
N THR A 122 -15.51 1.81 2.68
CA THR A 122 -16.80 2.19 2.09
C THR A 122 -16.88 3.70 1.83
N GLN A 123 -16.51 4.52 2.81
CA GLN A 123 -16.53 5.99 2.68
C GLN A 123 -15.54 6.47 1.61
N VAL A 124 -14.35 5.88 1.61
CA VAL A 124 -13.31 6.25 0.64
C VAL A 124 -13.74 5.84 -0.78
N GLU A 125 -14.30 4.64 -0.95
CA GLU A 125 -14.78 4.17 -2.27
C GLU A 125 -15.93 5.02 -2.80
N ALA A 126 -16.79 5.54 -1.92
CA ALA A 126 -17.87 6.45 -2.32
C ALA A 126 -17.32 7.77 -2.90
N ALA A 127 -16.17 8.22 -2.39
CA ALA A 127 -15.55 9.48 -2.84
C ALA A 127 -14.56 9.27 -3.99
N CYS A 128 -13.80 8.18 -3.97
CA CYS A 128 -12.67 7.92 -4.87
C CYS A 128 -12.65 6.43 -5.28
N PRO A 129 -13.59 5.97 -6.12
CA PRO A 129 -13.72 4.53 -6.42
C PRO A 129 -12.43 3.91 -6.97
N GLY A 130 -12.01 2.77 -6.40
CA GLY A 130 -10.88 1.98 -6.88
C GLY A 130 -9.52 2.67 -6.79
N THR A 131 -9.41 3.71 -5.96
CA THR A 131 -8.21 4.57 -5.96
C THR A 131 -7.27 4.27 -4.81
N VAL A 132 -7.81 4.05 -3.60
CA VAL A 132 -7.01 3.97 -2.37
C VAL A 132 -6.92 2.52 -1.90
N SER A 133 -5.69 2.04 -1.66
CA SER A 133 -5.47 0.68 -1.17
C SER A 133 -5.92 0.51 0.28
N CYS A 134 -6.30 -0.70 0.66
CA CYS A 134 -6.63 -1.05 2.05
C CYS A 134 -5.41 -0.91 2.96
N ALA A 135 -4.22 -1.23 2.44
CA ALA A 135 -2.95 -1.07 3.16
C ALA A 135 -2.71 0.39 3.55
N ASP A 136 -3.01 1.34 2.66
CA ASP A 136 -2.86 2.76 2.97
C ASP A 136 -3.96 3.26 3.90
N ILE A 137 -5.18 2.74 3.76
CA ILE A 137 -6.28 3.03 4.69
C ILE A 137 -5.87 2.61 6.11
N LEU A 138 -5.36 1.38 6.26
CA LEU A 138 -4.96 0.85 7.57
C LEU A 138 -3.82 1.69 8.17
N ALA A 139 -2.84 2.09 7.36
CA ALA A 139 -1.72 2.93 7.82
C ALA A 139 -2.21 4.32 8.28
N LEU A 140 -3.16 4.92 7.55
CA LEU A 140 -3.75 6.21 7.94
C LEU A 140 -4.59 6.07 9.21
N ALA A 141 -5.39 5.00 9.30
CA ALA A 141 -6.23 4.71 10.46
C ALA A 141 -5.36 4.52 11.71
N ALA A 142 -4.23 3.82 11.59
CA ALA A 142 -3.28 3.62 12.70
C ALA A 142 -2.70 4.97 13.19
N ARG A 143 -2.26 5.85 12.27
CA ARG A 143 -1.80 7.19 12.62
C ARG A 143 -2.89 8.00 13.32
N ASP A 144 -4.11 7.97 12.79
CA ASP A 144 -5.22 8.72 13.36
C ASP A 144 -5.65 8.16 14.72
N SER A 145 -5.58 6.84 14.92
CA SER A 145 -5.81 6.20 16.21
C SER A 145 -4.92 6.79 17.30
N VAL A 146 -3.61 6.82 17.02
CA VAL A 146 -2.61 7.34 17.97
C VAL A 146 -2.91 8.81 18.28
N ASN A 147 -3.15 9.61 17.23
CA ASN A 147 -3.38 11.05 17.41
C ASN A 147 -4.68 11.36 18.16
N LEU A 148 -5.75 10.61 17.88
CA LEU A 148 -7.06 10.80 18.56
C LEU A 148 -6.98 10.45 20.05
N LEU A 149 -6.08 9.55 20.43
CA LEU A 149 -5.84 9.17 21.83
C LEU A 149 -4.79 10.04 22.52
N GLY A 150 -4.38 11.16 21.89
CA GLY A 150 -3.46 12.13 22.49
C GLY A 150 -2.00 11.92 22.16
N GLY A 151 -1.68 10.96 21.32
CA GLY A 151 -0.32 10.71 20.86
C GLY A 151 0.10 11.59 19.69
N PRO A 152 1.35 11.46 19.24
CA PRO A 152 1.86 12.26 18.12
C PRO A 152 1.20 11.92 16.79
N SER A 153 1.26 12.85 15.85
CA SER A 153 0.88 12.62 14.46
C SER A 153 2.15 12.65 13.59
N TRP A 154 2.13 11.93 12.48
CA TRP A 154 3.26 11.89 11.55
C TRP A 154 2.76 11.82 10.10
N ALA A 155 3.65 12.16 9.17
CA ALA A 155 3.38 12.00 7.74
C ALA A 155 3.46 10.52 7.36
N VAL A 156 2.35 9.95 6.91
CA VAL A 156 2.29 8.54 6.50
C VAL A 156 2.70 8.43 5.03
N PRO A 157 3.78 7.71 4.70
CA PRO A 157 4.09 7.42 3.30
C PRO A 157 3.01 6.50 2.71
N LEU A 158 2.42 6.91 1.58
CA LEU A 158 1.28 6.24 0.92
C LEU A 158 1.68 5.77 -0.47
N GLY A 159 0.92 4.83 -1.04
CA GLY A 159 1.18 4.22 -2.33
C GLY A 159 1.44 2.72 -2.24
N ARG A 160 1.05 2.09 -1.14
CA ARG A 160 1.11 0.63 -0.96
C ARG A 160 0.12 -0.05 -1.88
N ARG A 161 0.42 -1.30 -2.22
CA ARG A 161 -0.50 -2.18 -2.96
C ARG A 161 -1.04 -3.25 -2.03
N ASP A 162 -2.30 -3.59 -2.22
CA ASP A 162 -2.95 -4.67 -1.49
C ASP A 162 -2.49 -6.04 -2.02
N ALA A 163 -2.37 -7.01 -1.09
CA ALA A 163 -2.06 -8.40 -1.41
C ALA A 163 -3.21 -9.05 -2.17
N UNK A 164 -2.77 -9.90 -2.74
CA UNK A 164 -3.71 -10.58 -3.48
C UNK A 164 -4.18 -11.89 -2.99
N UNK A 165 -3.44 -12.47 -1.82
CA UNK A 165 -3.69 -13.64 -1.15
C UNK A 165 -3.36 -13.38 0.25
N PRO A 166 -3.99 -14.18 1.17
CA PRO A 166 -3.57 -14.10 2.56
C PRO A 166 -2.18 -14.71 2.76
N ASP A 167 -1.45 -14.25 3.78
CA ASP A 167 -0.11 -14.77 4.03
C ASP A 167 -0.23 -16.09 4.84
N PRO A 168 0.20 -17.20 4.30
CA PRO A 168 0.22 -18.48 5.05
C PRO A 168 1.15 -18.49 6.25
N UNK A 169 1.83 -17.62 6.39
CA UNK A 169 2.73 -17.55 7.48
C UNK A 169 2.30 -16.75 8.65
N UNK A 170 1.48 -16.12 8.58
CA UNK A 170 0.98 -15.29 9.55
C UNK A 170 0.84 -15.92 10.89
N UNK A 171 0.64 -16.92 10.93
CA UNK A 171 0.49 -17.62 12.11
C UNK A 171 1.74 -17.97 12.85
N ARG A 172 2.71 -17.95 12.14
CA ARG A 172 3.96 -18.45 12.81
C ARG A 172 4.85 -17.31 13.30
N THR A 173 4.68 -16.14 12.75
CA THR A 173 5.62 -15.02 12.96
C THR A 173 5.14 -14.00 13.98
N LEU A 174 3.86 -13.93 14.22
CA LEU A 174 3.31 -12.96 15.16
C LEU A 174 3.35 -13.51 16.60
N PRO A 175 3.63 -12.66 17.58
CA PRO A 175 3.53 -13.06 18.98
C PRO A 175 2.09 -13.41 19.37
N GLY A 176 1.94 -14.40 20.22
CA GLY A 176 0.63 -14.80 20.71
C GLY A 176 -0.03 -13.72 21.58
N PRO A 177 -1.31 -13.93 21.93
CA PRO A 177 -2.06 -12.94 22.70
C PRO A 177 -1.57 -12.76 24.14
N ASP A 178 -0.67 -13.60 24.59
CA ASP A 178 -0.19 -13.62 25.98
C ASP A 178 1.02 -12.71 26.25
N LEU A 179 1.42 -11.89 25.27
CA LEU A 179 2.51 -10.91 25.41
C LEU A 179 2.01 -9.52 25.71
#